data_5010493763eed34734fb02ed28adfc0d
#
_entry.id   5010493763eed34734fb02ed28adfc0d
#
_cell.length_a   1.000
_cell.length_b   1.000
_cell.length_c   1.000
_cell.angle_alpha   90.00
_cell.angle_beta   90.00
_cell.angle_gamma   90.00
#
_symmetry.space_group_name_H-M   'P 1'
#
loop_
_entity.id
_entity.type
_entity.pdbx_description
1 polymer ?
#
loop_
_entity_poly.entity_id
_entity_poly.type
_entity_poly.pdbx_seq_one_letter_code
_entity_poly.pdbx_strand_id
1 'polypeptide(L)'
;MAIGKAQFDRLRELFGVQNQHLAEARAQAADRLQHMDDWRDRVLAAMVLVFFATAALLGLLTRRAVTRPLAALARACRRVTEGNFGEAITPPSRPKDIRGIAIDVENMRQRIVEELEASHSARAQLDEQALELRRSNAELEQFAYVASHDLQEPLRKVAAFCQLLEKRYADQLDERGLEYIGFAVDGAKRMQVLINDLLRFSRVGRLGTTSTDVDLDATLDAALANLATAIEESNAHIVRPAEPLPRVVGDPTLLTMLWQNLIGNAIKFRRQDRAPRVVIDCGRGSGERDGQWLFSVTDNGIGIPEEFTGKVFIIFQRLHGRDTYGGTGLGLALCRKIVEHHGGAVWIDTSHTDGTRFEFTLPIATGADAPAADAGSAGAGSADADGKYVPSPKGTAT
;
A
#
# COMPACT_ATOMS: atom_id res chain seq x y z
N MET A 1 -31.10 -124.02 -58.33
CA MET A 1 -30.91 -122.59 -58.56
C MET A 1 -32.02 -121.65 -57.97
N ALA A 2 -33.19 -122.14 -57.68
CA ALA A 2 -34.33 -121.29 -57.23
C ALA A 2 -34.26 -120.82 -55.74
N ILE A 3 -33.63 -121.61 -54.81
CA ILE A 3 -33.51 -121.34 -53.37
C ILE A 3 -32.52 -120.19 -53.11
N GLY A 4 -31.40 -120.11 -53.85
CA GLY A 4 -30.38 -119.02 -53.69
C GLY A 4 -30.87 -117.64 -54.10
N LYS A 5 -31.73 -117.58 -55.14
CA LYS A 5 -32.31 -116.30 -55.58
C LYS A 5 -33.32 -115.75 -54.55
N ALA A 6 -34.15 -116.61 -53.99
CA ALA A 6 -35.09 -116.22 -52.91
C ALA A 6 -34.40 -115.71 -51.61
N GLN A 7 -33.26 -116.33 -51.23
CA GLN A 7 -32.47 -115.86 -50.13
C GLN A 7 -31.75 -114.54 -50.40
N PHE A 8 -31.28 -114.32 -51.62
CA PHE A 8 -30.68 -113.06 -52.05
C PHE A 8 -31.65 -111.93 -52.11
N ASP A 9 -32.88 -112.19 -52.66
CA ASP A 9 -33.90 -111.20 -52.68
C ASP A 9 -34.38 -110.78 -51.24
N ARG A 10 -34.47 -111.75 -50.34
CA ARG A 10 -34.75 -111.52 -48.91
C ARG A 10 -33.67 -110.76 -48.17
N LEU A 11 -32.40 -110.97 -48.44
CA LEU A 11 -31.29 -110.23 -47.96
C LEU A 11 -31.30 -108.78 -48.50
N ARG A 12 -31.67 -108.60 -49.81
CA ARG A 12 -31.74 -107.25 -50.41
C ARG A 12 -32.89 -106.45 -49.80
N GLU A 13 -34.02 -107.14 -49.53
CA GLU A 13 -35.17 -106.56 -48.88
C GLU A 13 -34.82 -106.10 -47.43
N LEU A 14 -34.09 -107.00 -46.64
CA LEU A 14 -33.65 -106.67 -45.32
C LEU A 14 -32.64 -105.53 -45.31
N PHE A 15 -31.73 -105.50 -46.28
CA PHE A 15 -30.75 -104.40 -46.43
C PHE A 15 -31.46 -103.11 -46.84
N GLY A 16 -32.52 -103.25 -47.69
CA GLY A 16 -33.38 -102.09 -48.05
C GLY A 16 -34.06 -101.44 -46.82
N VAL A 17 -34.67 -102.31 -45.98
CA VAL A 17 -35.35 -101.86 -44.75
C VAL A 17 -34.36 -101.32 -43.75
N GLN A 18 -33.19 -101.95 -43.61
CA GLN A 18 -32.17 -101.46 -42.71
C GLN A 18 -31.52 -100.12 -43.13
N ASN A 19 -31.27 -99.96 -44.46
CA ASN A 19 -30.86 -98.65 -45.00
C ASN A 19 -31.90 -97.59 -44.82
N GLN A 20 -33.23 -97.92 -44.98
CA GLN A 20 -34.28 -96.98 -44.70
C GLN A 20 -34.33 -96.58 -43.24
N HIS A 21 -34.28 -97.56 -42.31
CA HIS A 21 -34.21 -97.23 -40.86
C HIS A 21 -32.94 -96.43 -40.49
N LEU A 22 -31.80 -96.67 -41.13
CA LEU A 22 -30.57 -95.89 -40.93
C LEU A 22 -30.72 -94.45 -41.50
N ALA A 23 -31.42 -94.33 -42.68
CA ALA A 23 -31.68 -92.99 -43.25
C ALA A 23 -32.60 -92.21 -42.36
N GLU A 24 -33.70 -92.85 -41.85
CA GLU A 24 -34.61 -92.19 -40.88
C GLU A 24 -33.99 -91.85 -39.60
N ALA A 25 -33.13 -92.70 -39.01
CA ALA A 25 -32.33 -92.43 -37.80
C ALA A 25 -31.39 -91.28 -38.03
N ARG A 26 -30.69 -91.23 -39.19
CA ARG A 26 -29.81 -90.12 -39.55
C ARG A 26 -30.56 -88.78 -39.70
N ALA A 27 -31.73 -88.83 -40.37
CA ALA A 27 -32.58 -87.64 -40.52
C ALA A 27 -33.06 -87.12 -39.16
N GLN A 28 -33.53 -88.03 -38.26
CA GLN A 28 -33.96 -87.66 -36.93
C GLN A 28 -32.76 -87.15 -36.08
N ALA A 29 -31.57 -87.73 -36.23
CA ALA A 29 -30.34 -87.21 -35.52
C ALA A 29 -29.96 -85.83 -36.07
N ALA A 30 -30.01 -85.61 -37.38
CA ALA A 30 -29.71 -84.31 -37.98
C ALA A 30 -30.72 -83.23 -37.52
N ASP A 31 -32.02 -83.56 -37.48
CA ASP A 31 -33.04 -82.66 -37.00
C ASP A 31 -32.90 -82.30 -35.54
N ARG A 32 -32.53 -83.29 -34.68
CA ARG A 32 -32.21 -83.03 -33.28
C ARG A 32 -30.93 -82.13 -33.11
N LEU A 33 -29.93 -82.36 -33.92
CA LEU A 33 -28.75 -81.49 -33.94
C LEU A 33 -29.09 -80.08 -34.36
N GLN A 34 -29.86 -79.87 -35.39
CA GLN A 34 -30.37 -78.56 -35.84
C GLN A 34 -31.16 -77.87 -34.73
N HIS A 35 -32.11 -78.60 -34.11
CA HIS A 35 -32.86 -78.03 -32.97
C HIS A 35 -31.95 -77.63 -31.76
N MET A 36 -30.91 -78.41 -31.47
CA MET A 36 -29.96 -78.12 -30.44
C MET A 36 -29.08 -76.87 -30.77
N ASP A 37 -28.68 -76.76 -32.04
CA ASP A 37 -27.91 -75.57 -32.53
C ASP A 37 -28.77 -74.31 -32.51
N ASP A 38 -30.03 -74.40 -33.01
CA ASP A 38 -30.96 -73.26 -32.92
C ASP A 38 -31.26 -72.83 -31.49
N TRP A 39 -31.37 -73.81 -30.56
CA TRP A 39 -31.63 -73.54 -29.19
C TRP A 39 -30.36 -72.87 -28.52
N ARG A 40 -29.18 -73.37 -28.83
CA ARG A 40 -27.92 -72.80 -28.42
C ARG A 40 -27.75 -71.33 -28.87
N ASP A 41 -28.07 -71.09 -30.16
CA ASP A 41 -27.95 -69.77 -30.78
C ASP A 41 -28.94 -68.77 -30.17
N ARG A 42 -30.19 -69.23 -29.90
CA ARG A 42 -31.14 -68.40 -29.13
C ARG A 42 -30.74 -68.11 -27.74
N VAL A 43 -30.13 -69.07 -26.98
CA VAL A 43 -29.65 -68.84 -25.64
C VAL A 43 -28.47 -67.91 -25.65
N LEU A 44 -27.52 -68.03 -26.58
CA LEU A 44 -26.41 -67.15 -26.75
C LEU A 44 -26.87 -65.70 -27.08
N ALA A 45 -27.81 -65.56 -28.02
CA ALA A 45 -28.41 -64.25 -28.36
C ALA A 45 -29.10 -63.62 -27.16
N ALA A 46 -29.84 -64.41 -26.38
CA ALA A 46 -30.52 -63.92 -25.17
C ALA A 46 -29.52 -63.47 -24.11
N MET A 47 -28.41 -64.26 -23.90
CA MET A 47 -27.34 -63.86 -22.96
C MET A 47 -26.64 -62.56 -23.37
N VAL A 48 -26.35 -62.36 -24.65
CA VAL A 48 -25.77 -61.13 -25.19
C VAL A 48 -26.71 -59.94 -24.96
N LEU A 49 -27.99 -60.12 -25.23
CA LEU A 49 -29.03 -59.09 -25.02
C LEU A 49 -29.14 -58.70 -23.53
N VAL A 50 -29.16 -59.68 -22.61
CA VAL A 50 -29.20 -59.44 -21.17
C VAL A 50 -27.92 -58.72 -20.71
N PHE A 51 -26.76 -59.12 -21.24
CA PHE A 51 -25.50 -58.46 -20.94
C PHE A 51 -25.49 -56.99 -21.33
N PHE A 52 -25.93 -56.66 -22.57
CA PHE A 52 -26.01 -55.27 -23.01
C PHE A 52 -27.09 -54.50 -22.25
N ALA A 53 -28.24 -55.11 -21.95
CA ALA A 53 -29.27 -54.48 -21.15
C ALA A 53 -28.81 -54.13 -19.71
N THR A 54 -28.13 -55.06 -19.07
CA THR A 54 -27.56 -54.85 -17.73
C THR A 54 -26.43 -53.83 -17.73
N ALA A 55 -25.56 -53.83 -18.75
CA ALA A 55 -24.50 -52.82 -18.92
C ALA A 55 -25.10 -51.43 -19.16
N ALA A 56 -26.14 -51.29 -20.01
CA ALA A 56 -26.86 -50.05 -20.26
C ALA A 56 -27.55 -49.52 -18.98
N LEU A 57 -28.24 -50.42 -18.26
CA LEU A 57 -28.91 -50.09 -17.01
C LEU A 57 -27.92 -49.60 -15.97
N LEU A 58 -26.78 -50.30 -15.79
CA LEU A 58 -25.71 -49.90 -14.85
C LEU A 58 -25.12 -48.56 -15.25
N GLY A 59 -24.86 -48.33 -16.54
CA GLY A 59 -24.38 -47.02 -17.05
C GLY A 59 -25.37 -45.88 -16.76
N LEU A 60 -26.67 -46.10 -16.97
CA LEU A 60 -27.73 -45.13 -16.66
C LEU A 60 -27.81 -44.83 -15.15
N LEU A 61 -27.74 -45.86 -14.32
CA LEU A 61 -27.73 -45.73 -12.86
C LEU A 61 -26.50 -44.94 -12.38
N THR A 62 -25.32 -45.28 -12.85
CA THR A 62 -24.07 -44.59 -12.51
C THR A 62 -24.11 -43.13 -12.96
N ARG A 63 -24.60 -42.87 -14.17
CA ARG A 63 -24.72 -41.48 -14.68
C ARG A 63 -25.70 -40.66 -13.86
N ARG A 64 -26.83 -41.21 -13.40
CA ARG A 64 -27.78 -40.49 -12.55
C ARG A 64 -27.34 -40.34 -11.12
N ALA A 65 -26.72 -41.38 -10.54
CA ALA A 65 -26.37 -41.43 -9.12
C ALA A 65 -25.04 -40.68 -8.82
N VAL A 66 -24.07 -40.66 -9.75
CA VAL A 66 -22.72 -40.13 -9.48
C VAL A 66 -22.33 -39.01 -10.43
N THR A 67 -22.40 -39.27 -11.77
CA THR A 67 -21.81 -38.32 -12.73
C THR A 67 -22.51 -36.96 -12.75
N ARG A 68 -23.87 -36.97 -12.76
CA ARG A 68 -24.66 -35.73 -12.81
C ARG A 68 -24.51 -34.87 -11.53
N PRO A 69 -24.65 -35.42 -10.32
CA PRO A 69 -24.42 -34.64 -9.08
C PRO A 69 -23.02 -34.09 -8.96
N LEU A 70 -21.97 -34.86 -9.29
CA LEU A 70 -20.59 -34.40 -9.30
C LEU A 70 -20.36 -33.27 -10.31
N ALA A 71 -20.88 -33.38 -11.49
CA ALA A 71 -20.78 -32.32 -12.51
C ALA A 71 -21.53 -31.04 -12.10
N ALA A 72 -22.63 -31.15 -11.36
CA ALA A 72 -23.35 -30.01 -10.82
C ALA A 72 -22.53 -29.32 -9.70
N LEU A 73 -21.95 -30.11 -8.78
CA LEU A 73 -21.09 -29.60 -7.70
C LEU A 73 -19.83 -28.93 -8.26
N ALA A 74 -19.16 -29.54 -9.25
CA ALA A 74 -18.00 -28.96 -9.91
C ALA A 74 -18.31 -27.61 -10.57
N ARG A 75 -19.48 -27.48 -11.19
CA ARG A 75 -19.94 -26.19 -11.76
C ARG A 75 -20.21 -25.16 -10.67
N ALA A 76 -20.82 -25.56 -9.56
CA ALA A 76 -21.04 -24.67 -8.42
C ALA A 76 -19.71 -24.20 -7.80
N CYS A 77 -18.76 -25.10 -7.57
CA CYS A 77 -17.41 -24.72 -7.11
C CYS A 77 -16.73 -23.73 -8.06
N ARG A 78 -16.84 -23.95 -9.38
CA ARG A 78 -16.25 -23.03 -10.36
C ARG A 78 -16.89 -21.64 -10.30
N ARG A 79 -18.19 -21.52 -10.14
CA ARG A 79 -18.84 -20.22 -9.92
C ARG A 79 -18.33 -19.50 -8.67
N VAL A 80 -18.16 -20.25 -7.58
CA VAL A 80 -17.58 -19.69 -6.35
C VAL A 80 -16.15 -19.18 -6.57
N THR A 81 -15.31 -19.91 -7.30
CA THR A 81 -13.94 -19.45 -7.63
C THR A 81 -13.93 -18.27 -8.60
N GLU A 82 -14.96 -18.12 -9.43
CA GLU A 82 -15.15 -16.95 -10.31
C GLU A 82 -15.76 -15.74 -9.60
N GLY A 83 -15.97 -15.82 -8.27
CA GLY A 83 -16.51 -14.72 -7.47
C GLY A 83 -18.03 -14.60 -7.47
N ASN A 84 -18.75 -15.55 -8.04
CA ASN A 84 -20.21 -15.56 -8.03
C ASN A 84 -20.74 -16.35 -6.81
N PHE A 85 -20.93 -15.64 -5.69
CA PHE A 85 -21.40 -16.20 -4.42
C PHE A 85 -22.92 -16.15 -4.25
N GLY A 86 -23.69 -15.58 -5.20
CA GLY A 86 -25.13 -15.30 -5.01
C GLY A 86 -26.02 -16.54 -5.04
N GLU A 87 -25.60 -17.64 -5.66
CA GLU A 87 -26.40 -18.86 -5.80
C GLU A 87 -26.02 -19.89 -4.71
N ALA A 88 -27.02 -20.30 -3.91
CA ALA A 88 -26.86 -21.37 -2.94
C ALA A 88 -26.66 -22.73 -3.61
N ILE A 89 -25.79 -23.56 -3.05
CA ILE A 89 -25.50 -24.90 -3.54
C ILE A 89 -26.52 -25.88 -2.93
N THR A 90 -27.44 -26.38 -3.76
CA THR A 90 -28.48 -27.35 -3.30
C THR A 90 -27.86 -28.75 -3.21
N PRO A 91 -27.76 -29.35 -1.98
CA PRO A 91 -27.18 -30.69 -1.82
C PRO A 91 -28.09 -31.74 -2.46
N PRO A 92 -27.54 -32.72 -3.19
CA PRO A 92 -28.31 -33.83 -3.74
C PRO A 92 -28.87 -34.73 -2.63
N SER A 93 -30.03 -35.36 -2.85
CA SER A 93 -30.65 -36.28 -1.88
C SER A 93 -29.87 -37.59 -1.71
N ARG A 94 -29.14 -38.04 -2.74
CA ARG A 94 -28.30 -39.27 -2.80
C ARG A 94 -27.16 -39.09 -3.81
N PRO A 95 -25.99 -39.74 -3.66
CA PRO A 95 -25.53 -40.59 -2.53
C PRO A 95 -25.10 -39.73 -1.32
N LYS A 96 -24.99 -40.33 -0.12
CA LYS A 96 -24.69 -39.63 1.13
C LYS A 96 -23.34 -38.91 1.08
N ASP A 97 -22.32 -39.50 0.45
CA ASP A 97 -20.97 -38.94 0.39
C ASP A 97 -20.92 -37.65 -0.43
N ILE A 98 -21.60 -37.62 -1.60
CA ILE A 98 -21.67 -36.43 -2.44
C ILE A 98 -22.52 -35.32 -1.76
N ARG A 99 -23.56 -35.74 -1.01
CA ARG A 99 -24.33 -34.79 -0.21
C ARG A 99 -23.51 -34.12 0.87
N GLY A 100 -22.66 -34.89 1.58
CA GLY A 100 -21.75 -34.34 2.59
C GLY A 100 -20.84 -33.27 2.00
N ILE A 101 -20.16 -33.58 0.89
CA ILE A 101 -19.31 -32.64 0.20
C ILE A 101 -20.07 -31.36 -0.24
N ALA A 102 -21.30 -31.53 -0.75
CA ALA A 102 -22.11 -30.39 -1.17
C ALA A 102 -22.49 -29.45 0.00
N ILE A 103 -22.77 -30.04 1.17
CA ILE A 103 -23.03 -29.28 2.42
C ILE A 103 -21.76 -28.53 2.86
N ASP A 104 -20.62 -29.18 2.83
CA ASP A 104 -19.35 -28.56 3.26
C ASP A 104 -18.96 -27.39 2.35
N VAL A 105 -19.16 -27.55 1.03
CA VAL A 105 -18.92 -26.48 0.06
C VAL A 105 -19.92 -25.32 0.24
N GLU A 106 -21.19 -25.60 0.55
CA GLU A 106 -22.18 -24.56 0.84
C GLU A 106 -21.82 -23.80 2.14
N ASN A 107 -21.43 -24.52 3.18
CA ASN A 107 -20.97 -23.88 4.43
C ASN A 107 -19.74 -23.01 4.19
N MET A 108 -18.80 -23.46 3.37
CA MET A 108 -17.63 -22.68 2.97
C MET A 108 -18.07 -21.41 2.20
N ARG A 109 -18.98 -21.55 1.23
CA ARG A 109 -19.51 -20.39 0.49
C ARG A 109 -20.16 -19.37 1.43
N GLN A 110 -20.99 -19.83 2.37
CA GLN A 110 -21.65 -18.95 3.34
C GLN A 110 -20.65 -18.19 4.19
N ARG A 111 -19.61 -18.87 4.72
CA ARG A 111 -18.55 -18.21 5.47
C ARG A 111 -17.81 -17.16 4.66
N ILE A 112 -17.52 -17.44 3.39
CA ILE A 112 -16.89 -16.46 2.50
C ILE A 112 -17.78 -15.23 2.31
N VAL A 113 -19.10 -15.42 2.11
CA VAL A 113 -20.04 -14.30 1.99
C VAL A 113 -20.07 -13.46 3.26
N GLU A 114 -20.20 -14.10 4.44
CA GLU A 114 -20.21 -13.42 5.73
C GLU A 114 -18.91 -12.62 5.97
N GLU A 115 -17.75 -13.20 5.64
CA GLU A 115 -16.45 -12.55 5.78
C GLU A 115 -16.32 -11.34 4.83
N LEU A 116 -16.79 -11.48 3.59
CA LEU A 116 -16.82 -10.39 2.61
C LEU A 116 -17.74 -9.25 3.06
N GLU A 117 -18.94 -9.54 3.52
CA GLU A 117 -19.86 -8.54 4.04
C GLU A 117 -19.31 -7.82 5.27
N ALA A 118 -18.71 -8.56 6.21
CA ALA A 118 -18.04 -7.99 7.37
C ALA A 118 -16.86 -7.09 6.95
N SER A 119 -16.04 -7.54 6.00
CA SER A 119 -14.92 -6.76 5.46
C SER A 119 -15.38 -5.48 4.76
N HIS A 120 -16.43 -5.56 3.94
CA HIS A 120 -17.03 -4.39 3.29
C HIS A 120 -17.60 -3.39 4.30
N SER A 121 -18.31 -3.88 5.32
CA SER A 121 -18.85 -3.05 6.39
C SER A 121 -17.74 -2.35 7.19
N ALA A 122 -16.69 -3.09 7.58
CA ALA A 122 -15.55 -2.53 8.29
C ALA A 122 -14.83 -1.46 7.46
N ARG A 123 -14.65 -1.71 6.15
CA ARG A 123 -14.05 -0.73 5.23
C ARG A 123 -14.88 0.53 5.10
N ALA A 124 -16.20 0.40 4.96
CA ALA A 124 -17.10 1.56 4.90
C ALA A 124 -17.05 2.40 6.19
N GLN A 125 -16.98 1.75 7.36
CA GLN A 125 -16.81 2.45 8.63
C GLN A 125 -15.46 3.18 8.73
N LEU A 126 -14.37 2.56 8.26
CA LEU A 126 -13.05 3.20 8.23
C LEU A 126 -13.04 4.41 7.30
N ASP A 127 -13.67 4.31 6.13
CA ASP A 127 -13.77 5.42 5.18
C ASP A 127 -14.58 6.58 5.76
N GLU A 128 -15.69 6.29 6.46
CA GLU A 128 -16.51 7.29 7.15
C GLU A 128 -15.73 7.99 8.28
N GLN A 129 -15.06 7.20 9.14
CA GLN A 129 -14.23 7.76 10.21
C GLN A 129 -13.08 8.61 9.67
N ALA A 130 -12.43 8.17 8.58
CA ALA A 130 -11.38 8.94 7.92
C ALA A 130 -11.90 10.27 7.37
N LEU A 131 -13.10 10.29 6.81
CA LEU A 131 -13.75 11.51 6.31
C LEU A 131 -14.09 12.46 7.46
N GLU A 132 -14.68 11.95 8.54
CA GLU A 132 -15.04 12.73 9.74
C GLU A 132 -13.79 13.32 10.40
N LEU A 133 -12.71 12.52 10.53
CA LEU A 133 -11.43 12.99 11.07
C LEU A 133 -10.82 14.11 10.22
N ARG A 134 -10.84 13.96 8.89
CA ARG A 134 -10.37 15.02 7.96
C ARG A 134 -11.20 16.31 8.12
N ARG A 135 -12.52 16.17 8.24
CA ARG A 135 -13.41 17.32 8.43
C ARG A 135 -13.14 18.02 9.76
N SER A 136 -13.09 17.27 10.87
CA SER A 136 -12.80 17.81 12.20
C SER A 136 -11.43 18.48 12.25
N ASN A 137 -10.41 17.90 11.62
CA ASN A 137 -9.09 18.51 11.52
C ASN A 137 -9.13 19.82 10.72
N ALA A 138 -9.87 19.87 9.61
CA ALA A 138 -10.04 21.09 8.81
C ALA A 138 -10.79 22.19 9.59
N GLU A 139 -11.82 21.83 10.34
CA GLU A 139 -12.58 22.75 11.20
C GLU A 139 -11.70 23.32 12.34
N LEU A 140 -10.92 22.45 13.01
CA LEU A 140 -9.98 22.86 14.06
C LEU A 140 -8.90 23.81 13.52
N GLU A 141 -8.38 23.54 12.35
CA GLU A 141 -7.39 24.39 11.70
C GLU A 141 -7.99 25.75 11.28
N GLN A 142 -9.22 25.76 10.75
CA GLN A 142 -9.91 27.00 10.42
C GLN A 142 -10.18 27.84 11.68
N PHE A 143 -10.60 27.18 12.77
CA PHE A 143 -10.76 27.83 14.06
C PHE A 143 -9.45 28.46 14.55
N ALA A 144 -8.35 27.70 14.50
CA ALA A 144 -7.02 28.19 14.89
C ALA A 144 -6.59 29.41 14.05
N TYR A 145 -6.89 29.41 12.73
CA TYR A 145 -6.60 30.54 11.85
C TYR A 145 -7.40 31.79 12.22
N VAL A 146 -8.74 31.69 12.32
CA VAL A 146 -9.61 32.81 12.64
C VAL A 146 -9.28 33.38 14.03
N ALA A 147 -9.20 32.50 15.03
CA ALA A 147 -8.86 32.90 16.40
C ALA A 147 -7.50 33.61 16.47
N SER A 148 -6.52 33.11 15.72
CA SER A 148 -5.18 33.73 15.69
C SER A 148 -5.19 35.11 15.05
N HIS A 149 -5.93 35.31 13.94
CA HIS A 149 -6.08 36.62 13.30
C HIS A 149 -6.72 37.60 14.27
N ASP A 150 -7.82 37.18 14.92
CA ASP A 150 -8.58 38.04 15.81
C ASP A 150 -7.84 38.37 17.11
N LEU A 151 -6.88 37.53 17.52
CA LEU A 151 -5.98 37.81 18.63
C LEU A 151 -4.79 38.71 18.24
N GLN A 152 -4.30 38.66 17.02
CA GLN A 152 -3.17 39.50 16.58
C GLN A 152 -3.48 40.98 16.56
N GLU A 153 -4.68 41.39 16.11
CA GLU A 153 -5.05 42.79 15.98
C GLU A 153 -5.09 43.53 17.34
N PRO A 154 -5.79 42.99 18.38
CA PRO A 154 -5.78 43.65 19.71
C PRO A 154 -4.39 43.68 20.34
N LEU A 155 -3.58 42.62 20.19
CA LEU A 155 -2.22 42.59 20.73
C LEU A 155 -1.32 43.65 20.07
N ARG A 156 -1.45 43.83 18.77
CA ARG A 156 -0.72 44.87 18.05
C ARG A 156 -1.10 46.26 18.56
N LYS A 157 -2.41 46.50 18.83
CA LYS A 157 -2.88 47.76 19.41
C LYS A 157 -2.35 47.98 20.82
N VAL A 158 -2.35 46.93 21.68
CA VAL A 158 -1.78 46.98 23.03
C VAL A 158 -0.29 47.37 22.99
N ALA A 159 0.51 46.65 22.18
CA ALA A 159 1.92 46.95 22.03
C ALA A 159 2.17 48.37 21.53
N ALA A 160 1.41 48.83 20.52
CA ALA A 160 1.53 50.16 19.96
C ALA A 160 1.18 51.28 20.97
N PHE A 161 0.10 51.12 21.74
CA PHE A 161 -0.28 52.10 22.77
C PHE A 161 0.69 52.10 23.92
N CYS A 162 1.20 50.96 24.38
CA CYS A 162 2.24 50.88 25.41
C CYS A 162 3.55 51.59 24.95
N GLN A 163 3.98 51.34 23.72
CA GLN A 163 5.15 52.03 23.13
C GLN A 163 4.92 53.53 22.96
N LEU A 164 3.70 53.95 22.64
CA LEU A 164 3.34 55.36 22.52
C LEU A 164 3.37 56.04 23.90
N LEU A 165 2.87 55.38 24.95
CA LEU A 165 2.94 55.82 26.34
C LEU A 165 4.39 56.01 26.78
N GLU A 166 5.23 54.98 26.56
CA GLU A 166 6.66 55.02 26.83
C GLU A 166 7.31 56.24 26.15
N LYS A 167 7.11 56.38 24.82
CA LYS A 167 7.74 57.45 24.05
C LYS A 167 7.27 58.85 24.42
N ARG A 168 5.97 59.04 24.80
CA ARG A 168 5.36 60.37 24.97
C ARG A 168 5.37 60.84 26.42
N TYR A 169 5.38 59.91 27.37
CA TYR A 169 5.24 60.21 28.79
C TYR A 169 6.39 59.64 29.65
N ALA A 170 7.51 59.21 29.04
CA ALA A 170 8.66 58.66 29.75
C ALA A 170 9.11 59.57 30.91
N ASP A 171 9.19 60.89 30.70
CA ASP A 171 9.62 61.88 31.68
C ASP A 171 8.58 62.09 32.83
N GLN A 172 7.35 61.59 32.66
CA GLN A 172 6.26 61.73 33.65
C GLN A 172 5.98 60.41 34.41
N LEU A 173 6.67 59.33 34.04
CA LEU A 173 6.58 58.02 34.67
C LEU A 173 7.77 57.79 35.59
N ASP A 174 7.52 57.11 36.68
CA ASP A 174 8.59 56.61 37.52
C ASP A 174 9.27 55.36 36.87
N GLU A 175 10.40 54.96 37.41
CA GLU A 175 11.16 53.80 36.88
C GLU A 175 10.32 52.52 36.83
N ARG A 176 9.43 52.31 37.81
CA ARG A 176 8.50 51.17 37.85
C ARG A 176 7.41 51.27 36.76
N GLY A 177 6.92 52.42 36.43
CA GLY A 177 5.94 52.66 35.37
C GLY A 177 6.54 52.30 34.01
N LEU A 178 7.78 52.68 33.76
CA LEU A 178 8.53 52.30 32.54
C LEU A 178 8.78 50.79 32.47
N GLU A 179 9.18 50.17 33.60
CA GLU A 179 9.32 48.73 33.67
C GLU A 179 8.04 47.95 33.37
N TYR A 180 6.88 48.39 33.91
CA TYR A 180 5.58 47.78 33.63
C TYR A 180 5.18 47.93 32.17
N ILE A 181 5.45 49.05 31.55
CA ILE A 181 5.22 49.23 30.11
C ILE A 181 6.10 48.31 29.31
N GLY A 182 7.37 48.15 29.66
CA GLY A 182 8.31 47.19 29.06
C GLY A 182 7.75 45.79 29.12
N PHE A 183 7.31 45.31 30.30
CA PHE A 183 6.72 44.00 30.46
C PHE A 183 5.48 43.80 29.60
N ALA A 184 4.61 44.81 29.48
CA ALA A 184 3.44 44.75 28.67
C ALA A 184 3.75 44.66 27.16
N VAL A 185 4.71 45.48 26.68
CA VAL A 185 5.18 45.40 25.28
C VAL A 185 5.80 44.07 24.95
N ASP A 186 6.66 43.58 25.83
CA ASP A 186 7.32 42.27 25.64
C ASP A 186 6.33 41.12 25.72
N GLY A 187 5.31 41.20 26.60
CA GLY A 187 4.22 40.25 26.67
C GLY A 187 3.43 40.20 25.38
N ALA A 188 3.06 41.36 24.83
CA ALA A 188 2.32 41.48 23.58
C ALA A 188 3.15 40.94 22.37
N LYS A 189 4.41 41.31 22.27
CA LYS A 189 5.33 40.78 21.23
C LYS A 189 5.45 39.26 21.31
N ARG A 190 5.64 38.70 22.50
CA ARG A 190 5.69 37.23 22.69
C ARG A 190 4.42 36.54 22.25
N MET A 191 3.24 37.08 22.59
CA MET A 191 1.97 36.52 22.14
C MET A 191 1.83 36.57 20.62
N GLN A 192 2.29 37.61 19.94
CA GLN A 192 2.30 37.70 18.49
C GLN A 192 3.17 36.59 17.85
N VAL A 193 4.36 36.33 18.42
CA VAL A 193 5.25 35.24 17.95
C VAL A 193 4.57 33.88 18.13
N LEU A 194 3.97 33.63 19.31
CA LEU A 194 3.24 32.38 19.58
C LEU A 194 2.11 32.13 18.59
N ILE A 195 1.33 33.17 18.31
CA ILE A 195 0.20 33.11 17.36
C ILE A 195 0.72 32.84 15.94
N ASN A 196 1.80 33.51 15.52
CA ASN A 196 2.41 33.27 14.22
C ASN A 196 2.94 31.84 14.07
N ASP A 197 3.61 31.34 15.10
CA ASP A 197 4.12 29.97 15.09
C ASP A 197 3.00 28.92 15.08
N LEU A 198 1.89 29.18 15.81
CA LEU A 198 0.71 28.34 15.78
C LEU A 198 0.06 28.31 14.39
N LEU A 199 -0.04 29.49 13.73
CA LEU A 199 -0.54 29.59 12.36
C LEU A 199 0.36 28.83 11.37
N ARG A 200 1.68 28.94 11.50
CA ARG A 200 2.64 28.18 10.68
C ARG A 200 2.46 26.69 10.89
N PHE A 201 2.38 26.26 12.14
CA PHE A 201 2.14 24.84 12.49
C PHE A 201 0.83 24.32 11.90
N SER A 202 -0.27 25.10 11.98
CA SER A 202 -1.56 24.73 11.42
C SER A 202 -1.54 24.62 9.89
N ARG A 203 -0.73 25.42 9.18
CA ARG A 203 -0.66 25.42 7.72
C ARG A 203 0.13 24.27 7.10
N VAL A 204 1.02 23.61 7.86
CA VAL A 204 1.74 22.44 7.36
C VAL A 204 0.76 21.31 7.06
N GLY A 205 0.67 20.92 5.79
CA GLY A 205 -0.26 19.90 5.29
C GLY A 205 -1.52 20.48 4.58
N ARG A 206 -1.77 21.81 4.64
CA ARG A 206 -2.89 22.47 3.94
C ARG A 206 -2.54 23.03 2.57
N LEU A 207 -1.34 23.55 2.43
CA LEU A 207 -0.89 24.04 1.12
C LEU A 207 -0.95 22.85 0.19
N GLY A 208 -1.95 22.85 -0.69
CA GLY A 208 -2.11 21.84 -1.73
C GLY A 208 -0.73 21.60 -2.30
N THR A 209 -0.24 20.41 -2.08
CA THR A 209 1.13 20.02 -2.27
C THR A 209 1.56 20.36 -3.68
N THR A 210 2.18 21.51 -3.85
CA THR A 210 3.15 21.69 -4.93
C THR A 210 4.36 20.82 -4.54
N SER A 211 4.15 19.50 -4.59
CA SER A 211 5.22 18.54 -4.46
C SER A 211 6.09 18.71 -5.70
N THR A 212 7.13 19.52 -5.56
CA THR A 212 8.08 19.81 -6.63
C THR A 212 9.39 19.13 -6.35
N ASP A 213 10.21 18.97 -7.38
CA ASP A 213 11.59 18.55 -7.23
C ASP A 213 12.39 19.69 -6.60
N VAL A 214 12.76 19.55 -5.33
CA VAL A 214 13.39 20.57 -4.50
C VAL A 214 14.88 20.29 -4.39
N ASP A 215 15.67 21.29 -4.69
CA ASP A 215 17.09 21.35 -4.41
C ASP A 215 17.30 21.71 -2.92
N LEU A 216 17.82 20.76 -2.11
CA LEU A 216 18.02 20.98 -0.68
C LEU A 216 19.17 21.95 -0.38
N ASP A 217 20.16 22.09 -1.26
CA ASP A 217 21.19 23.13 -1.09
C ASP A 217 20.60 24.52 -1.19
N ALA A 218 19.70 24.75 -2.15
CA ALA A 218 19.00 26.03 -2.29
C ALA A 218 18.12 26.35 -1.05
N THR A 219 17.45 25.34 -0.47
CA THR A 219 16.64 25.54 0.75
C THR A 219 17.50 25.81 1.97
N LEU A 220 18.67 25.16 2.08
CA LEU A 220 19.65 25.42 3.11
C LEU A 220 20.24 26.84 2.98
N ASP A 221 20.60 27.27 1.78
CA ASP A 221 21.08 28.62 1.50
C ASP A 221 20.07 29.67 1.91
N ALA A 222 18.80 29.49 1.57
CA ALA A 222 17.71 30.37 1.98
C ALA A 222 17.56 30.42 3.52
N ALA A 223 17.69 29.28 4.19
CA ALA A 223 17.64 29.20 5.64
C ALA A 223 18.83 29.93 6.31
N LEU A 224 20.04 29.75 5.79
CA LEU A 224 21.24 30.44 6.28
C LEU A 224 21.18 31.95 6.05
N ALA A 225 20.67 32.39 4.89
CA ALA A 225 20.42 33.79 4.62
C ALA A 225 19.46 34.42 5.63
N ASN A 226 18.38 33.70 5.99
CA ASN A 226 17.42 34.17 7.01
C ASN A 226 18.00 34.19 8.42
N LEU A 227 19.06 33.42 8.69
CA LEU A 227 19.74 33.36 9.98
C LEU A 227 21.04 34.17 10.02
N ALA A 228 21.39 34.91 8.95
CA ALA A 228 22.67 35.59 8.80
C ALA A 228 23.03 36.46 10.01
N THR A 229 22.14 37.31 10.49
CA THR A 229 22.36 38.15 11.69
C THR A 229 22.64 37.33 12.93
N ALA A 230 21.88 36.25 13.16
CA ALA A 230 22.07 35.40 14.33
C ALA A 230 23.42 34.62 14.27
N ILE A 231 23.84 34.22 13.06
CA ILE A 231 25.13 33.58 12.81
C ILE A 231 26.27 34.57 13.11
N GLU A 232 26.18 35.80 12.59
CA GLU A 232 27.18 36.83 12.81
C GLU A 232 27.31 37.26 14.30
N GLU A 233 26.18 37.54 14.95
CA GLU A 233 26.14 37.94 16.35
C GLU A 233 26.66 36.86 17.30
N SER A 234 26.48 35.59 16.96
CA SER A 234 26.93 34.45 17.77
C SER A 234 28.33 33.95 17.41
N ASN A 235 28.92 34.42 16.32
CA ASN A 235 30.12 33.86 15.69
C ASN A 235 29.94 32.34 15.40
N ALA A 236 28.78 31.91 14.93
CA ALA A 236 28.51 30.51 14.70
C ALA A 236 29.23 29.99 13.44
N HIS A 237 29.81 28.80 13.56
CA HIS A 237 30.47 28.10 12.46
C HIS A 237 29.54 27.02 11.91
N ILE A 238 29.05 27.23 10.67
CA ILE A 238 28.23 26.26 9.97
C ILE A 238 29.09 25.43 9.03
N VAL A 239 29.17 24.12 9.27
CA VAL A 239 29.91 23.15 8.46
C VAL A 239 28.92 22.41 7.58
N ARG A 240 29.06 22.54 6.26
CA ARG A 240 28.23 21.86 5.28
C ARG A 240 28.81 20.51 4.90
N PRO A 241 28.00 19.59 4.36
CA PRO A 241 28.49 18.33 3.77
C PRO A 241 29.52 18.60 2.69
N ALA A 242 30.46 17.67 2.50
CA ALA A 242 31.45 17.75 1.43
C ALA A 242 30.82 17.55 0.02
N GLU A 243 29.76 16.77 -0.03
CA GLU A 243 28.99 16.54 -1.26
C GLU A 243 27.72 17.41 -1.26
N PRO A 244 27.22 17.84 -2.44
CA PRO A 244 25.96 18.55 -2.53
C PRO A 244 24.81 17.74 -1.90
N LEU A 245 23.87 18.45 -1.27
CA LEU A 245 22.66 17.83 -0.75
C LEU A 245 21.80 17.30 -1.89
N PRO A 246 21.09 16.17 -1.68
CA PRO A 246 20.26 15.57 -2.71
C PRO A 246 19.04 16.42 -3.04
N ARG A 247 18.45 16.14 -4.20
CA ARG A 247 17.13 16.63 -4.54
C ARG A 247 16.06 15.72 -3.95
N VAL A 248 14.97 16.29 -3.49
CA VAL A 248 13.83 15.56 -2.90
C VAL A 248 12.51 16.11 -3.43
N VAL A 249 11.47 15.28 -3.41
CA VAL A 249 10.12 15.72 -3.74
C VAL A 249 9.48 16.36 -2.51
N GLY A 250 9.10 17.64 -2.59
CA GLY A 250 8.56 18.33 -1.42
C GLY A 250 8.17 19.78 -1.65
N ASP A 251 7.92 20.50 -0.55
CA ASP A 251 7.66 21.94 -0.51
C ASP A 251 8.93 22.69 -0.08
N PRO A 252 9.50 23.54 -0.97
CA PRO A 252 10.73 24.26 -0.66
C PRO A 252 10.60 25.20 0.54
N THR A 253 9.42 25.77 0.77
CA THR A 253 9.16 26.68 1.90
C THR A 253 9.21 25.91 3.22
N LEU A 254 8.57 24.77 3.28
CA LEU A 254 8.55 23.92 4.47
C LEU A 254 9.96 23.38 4.79
N LEU A 255 10.69 22.94 3.76
CA LEU A 255 12.07 22.43 3.94
C LEU A 255 13.03 23.54 4.37
N THR A 256 12.88 24.77 3.86
CA THR A 256 13.61 25.95 4.36
C THR A 256 13.30 26.20 5.84
N MET A 257 12.03 26.10 6.25
CA MET A 257 11.62 26.26 7.65
C MET A 257 12.18 25.16 8.56
N LEU A 258 12.31 23.93 8.07
CA LEU A 258 12.94 22.83 8.78
C LEU A 258 14.41 23.18 9.12
N TRP A 259 15.20 23.58 8.12
CA TRP A 259 16.59 24.00 8.31
C TRP A 259 16.70 25.20 9.26
N GLN A 260 15.87 26.24 9.08
CA GLN A 260 15.84 27.40 9.97
C GLN A 260 15.61 27.03 11.44
N ASN A 261 14.66 26.12 11.71
CA ASN A 261 14.36 25.72 13.08
C ASN A 261 15.50 24.92 13.72
N LEU A 262 16.07 23.94 12.97
CA LEU A 262 17.16 23.11 13.50
C LEU A 262 18.42 23.92 13.73
N ILE A 263 18.87 24.71 12.75
CA ILE A 263 20.08 25.54 12.84
C ILE A 263 19.86 26.69 13.85
N GLY A 264 18.70 27.31 13.84
CA GLY A 264 18.34 28.36 14.80
C GLY A 264 18.37 27.87 16.25
N ASN A 265 17.89 26.63 16.49
CA ASN A 265 18.00 26.01 17.82
C ASN A 265 19.45 25.72 18.20
N ALA A 266 20.27 25.22 17.29
CA ALA A 266 21.69 24.98 17.52
C ALA A 266 22.45 26.26 17.93
N ILE A 267 22.18 27.39 17.28
CA ILE A 267 22.75 28.69 17.60
C ILE A 267 22.24 29.21 18.95
N LYS A 268 20.94 29.07 19.19
CA LYS A 268 20.26 29.58 20.38
C LYS A 268 20.68 28.86 21.68
N PHE A 269 20.73 27.51 21.64
CA PHE A 269 21.07 26.68 22.81
C PHE A 269 22.54 26.40 22.93
N ARG A 270 23.37 27.40 22.52
CA ARG A 270 24.83 27.34 22.64
C ARG A 270 25.31 27.39 24.10
N ARG A 271 26.49 26.86 24.37
CA ARG A 271 27.24 27.12 25.61
C ARG A 271 27.84 28.51 25.59
N GLN A 272 28.05 29.09 26.76
CA GLN A 272 28.63 30.44 26.86
C GLN A 272 30.16 30.46 26.70
N ASP A 273 30.81 29.31 26.90
CA ASP A 273 32.26 29.13 26.92
C ASP A 273 32.87 28.91 25.54
N ARG A 274 32.05 28.66 24.51
CA ARG A 274 32.52 28.39 23.15
C ARG A 274 31.57 28.87 22.06
N ALA A 275 32.15 29.16 20.88
CA ALA A 275 31.37 29.51 19.71
C ALA A 275 30.47 28.33 19.24
N PRO A 276 29.25 28.60 18.81
CA PRO A 276 28.37 27.55 18.24
C PRO A 276 29.02 26.96 17.01
N ARG A 277 29.05 25.63 16.94
CA ARG A 277 29.42 24.88 15.74
C ARG A 277 28.29 23.96 15.34
N VAL A 278 27.78 24.11 14.12
CA VAL A 278 26.71 23.30 13.58
C VAL A 278 27.26 22.53 12.40
N VAL A 279 27.21 21.22 12.47
CA VAL A 279 27.65 20.31 11.40
C VAL A 279 26.43 19.67 10.76
N ILE A 280 26.33 19.80 9.45
CA ILE A 280 25.26 19.20 8.65
C ILE A 280 25.87 18.07 7.83
N ASP A 281 25.31 16.87 7.95
CA ASP A 281 25.71 15.71 7.15
C ASP A 281 24.51 15.09 6.45
N CYS A 282 24.77 14.43 5.33
CA CYS A 282 23.78 13.70 4.57
C CYS A 282 24.36 12.37 4.08
N GLY A 283 23.57 11.32 4.17
CA GLY A 283 23.94 10.00 3.67
C GLY A 283 22.71 9.20 3.24
N ARG A 284 22.93 8.01 2.71
CA ARG A 284 21.83 7.09 2.44
C ARG A 284 21.46 6.32 3.70
N GLY A 285 20.17 6.18 3.94
CA GLY A 285 19.66 5.29 5.00
C GLY A 285 20.04 3.84 4.72
N SER A 286 20.14 3.03 5.78
CA SER A 286 20.44 1.60 5.70
C SER A 286 19.48 0.80 6.58
N GLY A 287 19.29 -0.49 6.27
CA GLY A 287 18.40 -1.36 7.01
C GLY A 287 16.93 -0.96 6.87
N GLU A 288 16.24 -0.69 7.97
CA GLU A 288 14.83 -0.26 7.98
C GLU A 288 14.58 1.08 7.26
N ARG A 289 15.65 1.85 6.99
CA ARG A 289 15.60 3.16 6.31
C ARG A 289 16.12 3.09 4.88
N ASP A 290 16.25 1.90 4.32
CA ASP A 290 16.61 1.74 2.91
C ASP A 290 15.59 2.45 2.01
N GLY A 291 16.08 3.14 0.95
CA GLY A 291 15.22 4.00 0.11
C GLY A 291 14.94 5.40 0.68
N GLN A 292 15.63 5.82 1.76
CA GLN A 292 15.55 7.16 2.32
C GLN A 292 16.91 7.84 2.38
N TRP A 293 16.92 9.17 2.30
CA TRP A 293 18.05 9.99 2.67
C TRP A 293 18.05 10.20 4.18
N LEU A 294 19.19 10.07 4.83
CA LEU A 294 19.41 10.35 6.25
C LEU A 294 20.20 11.65 6.37
N PHE A 295 19.64 12.63 7.05
CA PHE A 295 20.27 13.91 7.35
C PHE A 295 20.57 13.99 8.83
N SER A 296 21.69 14.63 9.18
CA SER A 296 21.97 14.99 10.57
C SER A 296 22.34 16.47 10.70
N VAL A 297 21.89 17.08 11.80
CA VAL A 297 22.27 18.43 12.24
C VAL A 297 22.81 18.29 13.65
N THR A 298 24.14 18.44 13.78
CA THR A 298 24.87 18.25 15.04
C THR A 298 25.36 19.59 15.55
N ASP A 299 25.04 19.91 16.80
CA ASP A 299 25.55 21.10 17.49
C ASP A 299 26.50 20.74 18.66
N ASN A 300 27.27 21.70 19.10
CA ASN A 300 28.13 21.61 20.28
C ASN A 300 27.53 22.36 21.50
N GLY A 301 26.21 22.50 21.56
CA GLY A 301 25.47 23.23 22.57
C GLY A 301 25.34 22.51 23.91
N ILE A 302 24.29 22.89 24.66
CA ILE A 302 24.06 22.39 26.04
C ILE A 302 23.55 20.92 26.04
N GLY A 303 23.09 20.37 24.89
CA GLY A 303 22.55 19.03 24.79
C GLY A 303 21.10 18.91 25.26
N ILE A 304 20.52 17.74 25.04
CA ILE A 304 19.17 17.37 25.49
C ILE A 304 19.29 16.07 26.29
N PRO A 305 18.90 16.05 27.58
CA PRO A 305 18.89 14.83 28.37
C PRO A 305 17.97 13.76 27.74
N GLU A 306 18.37 12.48 27.84
CA GLU A 306 17.69 11.36 27.22
C GLU A 306 16.20 11.26 27.60
N GLU A 307 15.85 11.56 28.85
CA GLU A 307 14.46 11.56 29.36
C GLU A 307 13.52 12.56 28.66
N PHE A 308 14.07 13.53 27.93
CA PHE A 308 13.32 14.57 27.21
C PHE A 308 13.30 14.39 25.70
N THR A 309 14.05 13.46 25.12
CA THR A 309 14.19 13.29 23.67
C THR A 309 12.84 13.07 22.95
N GLY A 310 11.92 12.33 23.57
CA GLY A 310 10.55 12.17 23.07
C GLY A 310 9.63 13.37 23.32
N LYS A 311 9.92 14.17 24.35
CA LYS A 311 9.06 15.27 24.81
C LYS A 311 9.32 16.58 24.07
N VAL A 312 10.52 16.80 23.53
CA VAL A 312 10.88 18.07 22.86
C VAL A 312 10.11 18.34 21.57
N PHE A 313 9.50 17.30 20.98
CA PHE A 313 8.65 17.41 19.82
C PHE A 313 7.18 17.63 20.15
N ILE A 314 6.82 17.72 21.44
CA ILE A 314 5.45 18.01 21.89
C ILE A 314 5.22 19.52 21.80
N ILE A 315 4.04 19.94 21.34
CA ILE A 315 3.63 21.33 21.20
C ILE A 315 3.69 22.03 22.56
N PHE A 316 4.28 23.23 22.60
CA PHE A 316 4.48 24.07 23.81
C PHE A 316 5.41 23.46 24.87
N GLN A 317 6.06 22.33 24.61
CA GLN A 317 7.03 21.76 25.53
C GLN A 317 8.35 22.53 25.49
N ARG A 318 8.92 22.83 26.66
CA ARG A 318 10.18 23.53 26.83
C ARG A 318 10.98 22.85 27.95
N LEU A 319 12.30 22.74 27.76
CA LEU A 319 13.22 22.15 28.75
C LEU A 319 13.78 23.18 29.70
N HIS A 320 13.92 24.43 29.26
CA HIS A 320 14.52 25.52 30.04
C HIS A 320 13.52 26.62 30.35
N GLY A 321 13.74 27.32 31.47
CA GLY A 321 12.94 28.45 31.92
C GLY A 321 12.88 29.59 30.88
N ARG A 322 11.87 30.45 31.04
CA ARG A 322 11.66 31.59 30.10
C ARG A 322 12.80 32.59 30.10
N ASP A 323 13.47 32.72 31.23
CA ASP A 323 14.50 33.77 31.48
C ASP A 323 15.88 33.38 30.93
N THR A 324 16.08 32.09 30.62
CA THR A 324 17.37 31.59 30.11
C THR A 324 17.42 31.52 28.59
N TYR A 325 16.39 30.99 27.96
CA TYR A 325 16.33 30.85 26.52
C TYR A 325 14.91 31.20 26.01
N GLY A 326 14.79 32.21 25.15
CA GLY A 326 13.52 32.61 24.52
C GLY A 326 12.91 31.47 23.67
N GLY A 327 11.66 31.58 23.26
CA GLY A 327 11.04 30.69 22.29
C GLY A 327 9.67 30.16 22.71
N THR A 328 8.91 29.66 21.73
CA THR A 328 7.50 29.29 21.85
C THR A 328 7.26 27.83 22.22
N GLY A 329 8.26 26.94 22.04
CA GLY A 329 8.10 25.50 22.16
C GLY A 329 7.36 24.84 20.96
N LEU A 330 7.26 25.56 19.84
CA LEU A 330 6.61 25.07 18.62
C LEU A 330 7.60 24.63 17.54
N GLY A 331 8.84 25.12 17.57
CA GLY A 331 9.82 24.90 16.49
C GLY A 331 10.12 23.44 16.19
N LEU A 332 10.41 22.62 17.22
CA LEU A 332 10.69 21.19 17.02
C LEU A 332 9.43 20.38 16.68
N ALA A 333 8.28 20.74 17.25
CA ALA A 333 7.01 20.15 16.83
C ALA A 333 6.71 20.43 15.36
N LEU A 334 7.06 21.64 14.89
CA LEU A 334 6.97 22.01 13.48
C LEU A 334 7.93 21.19 12.61
N CYS A 335 9.19 20.99 13.07
CA CYS A 335 10.14 20.12 12.37
C CYS A 335 9.58 18.71 12.19
N ARG A 336 9.02 18.10 13.25
CA ARG A 336 8.38 16.80 13.18
C ARG A 336 7.26 16.78 12.14
N LYS A 337 6.34 17.74 12.21
CA LYS A 337 5.20 17.82 11.28
C LYS A 337 5.65 18.01 9.83
N ILE A 338 6.69 18.80 9.58
CA ILE A 338 7.25 18.98 8.23
C ILE A 338 7.86 17.68 7.71
N VAL A 339 8.67 16.99 8.50
CA VAL A 339 9.33 15.75 8.11
C VAL A 339 8.30 14.63 7.87
N GLU A 340 7.31 14.48 8.76
CA GLU A 340 6.21 13.52 8.61
C GLU A 340 5.35 13.83 7.36
N HIS A 341 5.10 15.11 7.06
CA HIS A 341 4.40 15.54 5.85
C HIS A 341 5.12 15.10 4.57
N HIS A 342 6.45 15.05 4.60
CA HIS A 342 7.29 14.57 3.50
C HIS A 342 7.56 13.06 3.54
N GLY A 343 6.88 12.30 4.40
CA GLY A 343 7.00 10.84 4.49
C GLY A 343 8.26 10.35 5.20
N GLY A 344 8.92 11.22 5.98
CA GLY A 344 10.10 10.91 6.78
C GLY A 344 9.80 10.78 8.28
N ALA A 345 10.86 10.62 9.06
CA ALA A 345 10.86 10.63 10.53
C ALA A 345 11.98 11.49 11.07
N VAL A 346 11.82 12.09 12.27
CA VAL A 346 12.82 12.91 12.95
C VAL A 346 13.01 12.44 14.39
N TRP A 347 14.24 12.38 14.85
CA TRP A 347 14.60 11.97 16.21
C TRP A 347 15.92 12.63 16.66
N ILE A 348 16.32 12.35 17.89
CA ILE A 348 17.59 12.78 18.47
C ILE A 348 18.47 11.54 18.63
N ASP A 349 19.70 11.62 18.14
CA ASP A 349 20.73 10.60 18.39
C ASP A 349 21.30 10.78 19.80
N THR A 350 20.90 9.87 20.71
CA THR A 350 21.34 9.88 22.11
C THR A 350 22.78 9.40 22.32
N SER A 351 23.40 8.82 21.29
CA SER A 351 24.81 8.41 21.36
C SER A 351 25.76 9.61 21.29
N HIS A 352 25.32 10.77 20.80
CA HIS A 352 26.09 12.00 20.74
C HIS A 352 26.00 12.74 22.07
N THR A 353 27.13 12.96 22.72
CA THR A 353 27.19 13.51 24.09
C THR A 353 27.74 14.94 24.18
N ASP A 354 28.38 15.50 23.13
CA ASP A 354 28.92 16.86 23.12
C ASP A 354 28.01 17.85 22.39
N GLY A 355 26.76 18.00 22.86
CA GLY A 355 25.72 18.83 22.26
C GLY A 355 24.50 18.02 21.90
N THR A 356 23.82 18.40 20.81
CA THR A 356 22.63 17.67 20.28
C THR A 356 22.88 17.27 18.85
N ARG A 357 22.48 16.03 18.49
CA ARG A 357 22.40 15.57 17.12
C ARG A 357 20.95 15.28 16.79
N PHE A 358 20.34 16.10 15.93
CA PHE A 358 19.07 15.81 15.31
C PHE A 358 19.27 15.00 14.04
N GLU A 359 18.54 13.93 13.89
CA GLU A 359 18.53 13.14 12.67
C GLU A 359 17.12 13.11 12.09
N PHE A 360 17.03 13.17 10.77
CA PHE A 360 15.75 13.02 10.07
C PHE A 360 15.94 12.35 8.72
N THR A 361 14.87 11.73 8.23
CA THR A 361 14.86 11.08 6.91
C THR A 361 13.90 11.78 5.95
N LEU A 362 14.22 11.70 4.65
CA LEU A 362 13.31 12.05 3.56
C LEU A 362 13.37 10.95 2.49
N PRO A 363 12.25 10.61 1.82
CA PRO A 363 12.23 9.60 0.78
C PRO A 363 13.17 9.97 -0.38
N ILE A 364 13.84 8.96 -0.93
CA ILE A 364 14.55 9.10 -2.21
C ILE A 364 13.49 9.13 -3.32
N ALA A 365 13.53 10.12 -4.21
CA ALA A 365 12.66 10.18 -5.37
C ALA A 365 12.85 8.90 -6.20
N THR A 366 11.86 8.01 -6.19
CA THR A 366 11.88 6.83 -7.07
C THR A 366 11.63 7.29 -8.50
N GLY A 367 12.53 6.95 -9.40
CA GLY A 367 12.71 7.45 -10.76
C GLY A 367 11.56 7.29 -11.77
N ALA A 368 10.35 7.71 -11.40
CA ALA A 368 9.26 7.98 -12.36
C ALA A 368 9.12 9.48 -12.68
N ASP A 369 9.78 10.37 -11.90
CA ASP A 369 9.75 11.83 -12.05
C ASP A 369 11.15 12.48 -12.10
N ALA A 370 12.22 11.72 -12.41
CA ALA A 370 13.52 12.32 -12.65
C ALA A 370 13.53 12.89 -14.08
N PRO A 371 13.68 14.20 -14.28
CA PRO A 371 13.99 14.73 -15.60
C PRO A 371 15.30 14.11 -16.06
N ALA A 372 15.33 13.57 -17.28
CA ALA A 372 16.48 12.92 -17.89
C ALA A 372 17.72 13.81 -17.74
N ALA A 373 18.70 13.32 -16.97
CA ALA A 373 20.02 13.91 -16.93
C ALA A 373 20.58 13.91 -18.35
N ASP A 374 20.87 15.10 -18.81
CA ASP A 374 21.52 15.42 -20.07
C ASP A 374 22.80 14.58 -20.23
N ALA A 375 22.72 13.53 -21.06
CA ALA A 375 23.85 12.74 -21.46
C ALA A 375 24.61 13.52 -22.56
N GLY A 376 25.35 14.52 -22.11
CA GLY A 376 26.29 15.27 -22.93
C GLY A 376 27.53 14.48 -23.23
N SER A 377 27.71 14.21 -24.51
CA SER A 377 28.98 14.06 -25.25
C SER A 377 30.01 13.03 -24.75
N ALA A 378 30.11 11.96 -25.50
CA ALA A 378 31.40 11.41 -25.91
C ALA A 378 31.22 10.77 -27.30
N GLY A 379 31.67 11.37 -28.26
CA GLY A 379 32.67 11.36 -29.23
C GLY A 379 32.72 10.21 -30.22
N ALA A 380 32.72 10.68 -31.49
CA ALA A 380 33.52 10.22 -32.60
C ALA A 380 33.17 8.90 -33.32
N GLY A 381 32.64 9.09 -34.52
CA GLY A 381 33.31 8.59 -35.69
C GLY A 381 32.80 7.31 -36.30
N SER A 382 32.06 7.41 -37.39
CA SER A 382 32.50 6.90 -38.68
C SER A 382 31.37 7.05 -39.71
N ALA A 383 31.70 7.68 -40.82
CA ALA A 383 30.88 7.85 -42.02
C ALA A 383 30.67 6.51 -42.75
N ASP A 384 29.48 6.31 -43.35
CA ASP A 384 29.45 6.03 -44.81
C ASP A 384 28.03 6.20 -45.38
N ALA A 385 28.05 6.85 -46.50
CA ALA A 385 27.23 7.03 -47.66
C ALA A 385 25.93 6.21 -47.80
N ASP A 386 24.78 6.84 -47.97
CA ASP A 386 24.05 6.99 -49.22
C ASP A 386 22.72 7.76 -49.01
N GLY A 387 22.60 8.81 -49.80
CA GLY A 387 21.48 9.72 -49.73
C GLY A 387 20.17 9.19 -50.29
N LYS A 388 19.09 9.63 -49.67
CA LYS A 388 17.87 10.10 -50.36
C LYS A 388 16.93 10.82 -49.41
N TYR A 389 16.82 12.09 -49.62
CA TYR A 389 15.81 13.00 -49.05
C TYR A 389 14.45 12.77 -49.73
N VAL A 390 13.38 12.57 -48.93
CA VAL A 390 12.00 12.64 -49.43
C VAL A 390 11.20 13.52 -48.46
N PRO A 391 10.58 14.64 -48.92
CA PRO A 391 9.84 15.56 -48.11
C PRO A 391 8.41 15.10 -47.85
N SER A 392 7.90 15.29 -46.60
CA SER A 392 6.50 15.12 -46.23
C SER A 392 5.60 16.20 -46.78
N PRO A 393 4.35 15.88 -47.15
CA PRO A 393 3.38 16.89 -47.57
C PRO A 393 2.63 17.49 -46.35
N LYS A 394 2.44 18.81 -46.42
CA LYS A 394 1.56 19.62 -45.60
C LYS A 394 0.11 19.23 -45.84
N GLY A 395 -0.65 18.97 -44.80
CA GLY A 395 -2.10 18.85 -44.80
C GLY A 395 -2.71 20.06 -44.11
N THR A 396 -3.53 20.74 -44.83
CA THR A 396 -4.30 21.96 -44.58
C THR A 396 -5.43 21.75 -43.54
N ALA A 397 -5.70 22.89 -42.90
CA ALA A 397 -6.82 23.15 -42.01
C ALA A 397 -8.22 22.93 -42.64
N THR A 398 -9.15 22.51 -41.85
CA THR A 398 -10.46 23.17 -41.59
C THR A 398 -10.94 22.74 -40.21
#